data_6e9d9f31c67e189871ee808213f0c04f
#
_entry.id   6e9d9f31c67e189871ee808213f0c04f
#
_cell.length_a   1.000
_cell.length_b   1.000
_cell.length_c   1.000
_cell.angle_alpha   90.00
_cell.angle_beta   90.00
_cell.angle_gamma   90.00
#
_symmetry.space_group_name_H-M   'P 1'
#
loop_
_entity.id
_entity.type
_entity.pdbx_description
1 polymer ?
#
loop_
_entity_poly.entity_id
_entity_poly.type
_entity_poly.pdbx_seq_one_letter_code
_entity_poly.pdbx_strand_id
1 'polypeptide(L)'
;MIYLDYNATTPIAKEVAEAMMPYIVKDFGNPSSAHPMGRSAKEALEKARGQISRMLGCDSNEIIFTSGGTESNNMVLKSVAWSLRKKGGHIITTKIEHPAIINTAHFLMEGGCDVTFLPVDTCGSLDPDEVKKALRKDTILITVMHANNETGTIQPLIEISSIAREHGVLFHTDAAQSVGKIETKVRDLGVDFLTIAGHKIYAPKGVGALYIRNGVKVEPFIHGGGQEMGLRSGTENVILNVGLGKACELIMDNLYDDMSRLRELRDSLYNQIRSDIPKVVLNGHPEYRLPNTLYLSFPRMIGEEILKEIPELCVSTGSACHDQSVKLSHVLEAMGIKEEVGMGAIRLSVGRPTTEAEVNHAAQLLVRAVKER
;
A
#
# COMPACT_ATOMS: atom_id res chain seq x y z
N MET A 1 24.55 -4.49 -9.06
CA MET A 1 23.65 -3.81 -8.09
C MET A 1 22.43 -4.68 -7.93
N ILE A 2 22.07 -5.04 -6.70
CA ILE A 2 20.94 -5.92 -6.38
C ILE A 2 19.82 -5.05 -5.80
N TYR A 3 18.63 -5.09 -6.40
CA TYR A 3 17.49 -4.30 -5.95
C TYR A 3 16.49 -5.17 -5.19
N LEU A 4 16.39 -4.97 -3.88
CA LEU A 4 15.45 -5.64 -2.98
C LEU A 4 14.63 -4.63 -2.17
N ASP A 5 14.16 -3.56 -2.83
CA ASP A 5 13.32 -2.50 -2.23
C ASP A 5 12.00 -2.29 -2.97
N TYR A 6 11.38 -3.39 -3.42
CA TYR A 6 10.13 -3.36 -4.20
C TYR A 6 8.91 -2.85 -3.40
N ASN A 7 8.99 -2.78 -2.08
CA ASN A 7 7.96 -2.11 -1.27
C ASN A 7 8.08 -0.57 -1.34
N ALA A 8 9.25 -0.01 -1.65
CA ALA A 8 9.40 1.43 -1.86
C ALA A 8 8.85 1.84 -3.21
N THR A 9 9.23 1.15 -4.28
CA THR A 9 8.72 1.37 -5.65
C THR A 9 9.10 0.21 -6.55
N THR A 10 8.40 0.07 -7.68
CA THR A 10 8.73 -0.93 -8.71
C THR A 10 9.14 -0.23 -10.01
N PRO A 11 9.90 -0.89 -10.91
CA PRO A 11 10.03 -0.43 -12.29
C PRO A 11 8.68 -0.52 -12.99
N ILE A 12 8.50 0.21 -14.08
CA ILE A 12 7.36 0.02 -14.98
C ILE A 12 7.58 -1.28 -15.76
N ALA A 13 6.57 -2.17 -15.77
CA ALA A 13 6.65 -3.39 -16.58
C ALA A 13 6.72 -3.05 -18.08
N LYS A 14 7.41 -3.89 -18.84
CA LYS A 14 7.57 -3.67 -20.30
C LYS A 14 6.21 -3.57 -21.00
N GLU A 15 5.32 -4.48 -20.71
CA GLU A 15 3.98 -4.54 -21.28
C GLU A 15 3.13 -3.32 -20.91
N VAL A 16 3.37 -2.76 -19.72
CA VAL A 16 2.73 -1.52 -19.27
C VAL A 16 3.27 -0.34 -20.06
N ALA A 17 4.59 -0.23 -20.24
CA ALA A 17 5.20 0.82 -21.04
C ALA A 17 4.72 0.76 -22.49
N GLU A 18 4.69 -0.43 -23.09
CA GLU A 18 4.18 -0.65 -24.45
C GLU A 18 2.71 -0.24 -24.60
N ALA A 19 1.85 -0.54 -23.61
CA ALA A 19 0.45 -0.14 -23.61
C ALA A 19 0.25 1.39 -23.54
N MET A 20 1.17 2.10 -22.87
CA MET A 20 1.12 3.56 -22.74
C MET A 20 1.60 4.30 -24.00
N MET A 21 2.51 3.69 -24.80
CA MET A 21 3.18 4.35 -25.93
C MET A 21 2.24 5.01 -26.95
N PRO A 22 1.12 4.40 -27.39
CA PRO A 22 0.20 5.05 -28.33
C PRO A 22 -0.33 6.39 -27.82
N TYR A 23 -0.60 6.51 -26.53
CA TYR A 23 -1.14 7.71 -25.88
C TYR A 23 -0.08 8.77 -25.59
N ILE A 24 1.19 8.42 -25.61
CA ILE A 24 2.32 9.35 -25.50
C ILE A 24 2.59 10.02 -26.85
N VAL A 25 2.53 9.26 -27.97
CA VAL A 25 3.04 9.71 -29.26
C VAL A 25 1.94 10.11 -30.26
N LYS A 26 0.71 9.58 -30.14
CA LYS A 26 -0.31 9.72 -31.17
C LYS A 26 -1.72 10.04 -30.65
N ASP A 27 -2.21 9.30 -29.66
CA ASP A 27 -3.61 9.35 -29.24
C ASP A 27 -3.80 10.27 -28.05
N PHE A 28 -3.56 11.58 -28.24
CA PHE A 28 -3.54 12.62 -27.19
C PHE A 28 -4.89 13.30 -26.95
N GLY A 29 -6.00 12.74 -27.43
CA GLY A 29 -7.33 13.35 -27.34
C GLY A 29 -7.78 13.56 -25.89
N ASN A 30 -8.53 14.66 -25.67
CA ASN A 30 -9.19 14.87 -24.38
C ASN A 30 -10.44 13.97 -24.27
N PRO A 31 -10.57 13.11 -23.24
CA PRO A 31 -11.70 12.18 -23.11
C PRO A 31 -13.07 12.85 -23.05
N SER A 32 -13.13 14.13 -22.69
CA SER A 32 -14.38 14.92 -22.65
C SER A 32 -14.82 15.43 -24.02
N SER A 33 -13.98 15.34 -25.07
CA SER A 33 -14.28 15.84 -26.41
C SER A 33 -15.10 14.85 -27.24
N ALA A 34 -16.12 15.37 -27.95
CA ALA A 34 -17.03 14.56 -28.74
C ALA A 34 -16.49 14.06 -30.11
N HIS A 35 -15.34 14.58 -30.55
CA HIS A 35 -14.72 14.17 -31.82
C HIS A 35 -13.97 12.81 -31.71
N PRO A 36 -13.58 12.16 -32.84
CA PRO A 36 -13.04 10.80 -32.81
C PRO A 36 -11.84 10.59 -31.86
N MET A 37 -10.90 11.56 -31.78
CA MET A 37 -9.75 11.45 -30.91
C MET A 37 -10.15 11.47 -29.42
N GLY A 38 -11.16 12.28 -29.04
CA GLY A 38 -11.67 12.30 -27.68
C GLY A 38 -12.37 10.97 -27.32
N ARG A 39 -13.15 10.43 -28.27
CA ARG A 39 -13.80 9.11 -28.06
C ARG A 39 -12.78 7.99 -27.88
N SER A 40 -11.72 7.95 -28.69
CA SER A 40 -10.63 6.97 -28.56
C SER A 40 -9.97 7.05 -27.16
N ALA A 41 -9.66 8.27 -26.70
CA ALA A 41 -9.12 8.49 -25.37
C ALA A 41 -10.08 8.04 -24.26
N LYS A 42 -11.38 8.31 -24.38
CA LYS A 42 -12.41 7.86 -23.45
C LYS A 42 -12.55 6.34 -23.42
N GLU A 43 -12.54 5.68 -24.57
CA GLU A 43 -12.59 4.21 -24.67
C GLU A 43 -11.39 3.58 -23.97
N ALA A 44 -10.19 4.15 -24.12
CA ALA A 44 -8.99 3.69 -23.44
C ALA A 44 -9.08 3.85 -21.92
N LEU A 45 -9.59 4.99 -21.47
CA LEU A 45 -9.83 5.27 -20.05
C LEU A 45 -10.81 4.25 -19.44
N GLU A 46 -11.95 4.02 -20.10
CA GLU A 46 -12.98 3.07 -19.62
C GLU A 46 -12.48 1.62 -19.68
N LYS A 47 -11.68 1.25 -20.67
CA LYS A 47 -11.01 -0.06 -20.72
C LYS A 47 -10.10 -0.24 -19.50
N ALA A 48 -9.27 0.76 -19.19
CA ALA A 48 -8.38 0.73 -18.02
C ALA A 48 -9.18 0.61 -16.72
N ARG A 49 -10.27 1.36 -16.57
CA ARG A 49 -11.20 1.27 -15.43
C ARG A 49 -11.79 -0.13 -15.30
N GLY A 50 -12.21 -0.72 -16.40
CA GLY A 50 -12.72 -2.10 -16.46
C GLY A 50 -11.66 -3.15 -16.09
N GLN A 51 -10.38 -2.93 -16.38
CA GLN A 51 -9.30 -3.84 -15.97
C GLN A 51 -9.11 -3.80 -14.45
N ILE A 52 -9.12 -2.62 -13.84
CA ILE A 52 -9.03 -2.45 -12.38
C ILE A 52 -10.24 -3.09 -11.69
N SER A 53 -11.45 -2.80 -12.17
CA SER A 53 -12.67 -3.33 -11.57
C SER A 53 -12.76 -4.86 -11.61
N ARG A 54 -12.33 -5.48 -12.71
CA ARG A 54 -12.25 -6.96 -12.80
C ARG A 54 -11.24 -7.53 -11.80
N MET A 55 -10.08 -6.89 -11.63
CA MET A 55 -9.07 -7.32 -10.66
C MET A 55 -9.64 -7.28 -9.23
N LEU A 56 -10.34 -6.22 -8.88
CA LEU A 56 -10.95 -6.04 -7.55
C LEU A 56 -12.26 -6.82 -7.37
N GLY A 57 -12.91 -7.31 -8.43
CA GLY A 57 -14.21 -7.98 -8.38
C GLY A 57 -15.38 -7.03 -8.08
N CYS A 58 -15.36 -5.84 -8.70
CA CYS A 58 -16.37 -4.80 -8.52
C CYS A 58 -16.88 -4.26 -9.88
N ASP A 59 -17.79 -3.29 -9.84
CA ASP A 59 -18.30 -2.61 -11.03
C ASP A 59 -17.35 -1.46 -11.43
N SER A 60 -17.30 -1.13 -12.73
CA SER A 60 -16.39 -0.08 -13.22
C SER A 60 -16.72 1.30 -12.65
N ASN A 61 -17.99 1.60 -12.38
CA ASN A 61 -18.44 2.85 -11.78
C ASN A 61 -18.06 2.99 -10.29
N GLU A 62 -17.46 1.97 -9.68
CA GLU A 62 -16.93 2.00 -8.32
C GLU A 62 -15.44 2.40 -8.29
N ILE A 63 -14.80 2.64 -9.44
CA ILE A 63 -13.39 2.97 -9.55
C ILE A 63 -13.21 4.44 -9.91
N ILE A 64 -12.44 5.16 -9.11
CA ILE A 64 -12.02 6.55 -9.32
C ILE A 64 -10.51 6.58 -9.53
N PHE A 65 -10.04 7.17 -10.63
CA PHE A 65 -8.62 7.39 -10.84
C PHE A 65 -8.11 8.56 -9.99
N THR A 66 -6.93 8.37 -9.42
CA THR A 66 -6.23 9.35 -8.59
C THR A 66 -4.76 9.49 -9.02
N SER A 67 -4.02 10.41 -8.42
CA SER A 67 -2.57 10.53 -8.67
C SER A 67 -1.72 9.52 -7.89
N GLY A 68 -2.33 8.71 -7.03
CA GLY A 68 -1.61 7.72 -6.22
C GLY A 68 -2.28 7.43 -4.88
N GLY A 69 -1.68 6.55 -4.08
CA GLY A 69 -2.23 6.14 -2.79
C GLY A 69 -2.44 7.30 -1.81
N THR A 70 -1.55 8.27 -1.78
CA THR A 70 -1.68 9.44 -0.90
C THR A 70 -2.93 10.27 -1.22
N GLU A 71 -3.23 10.51 -2.50
CA GLU A 71 -4.47 11.21 -2.90
C GLU A 71 -5.69 10.39 -2.52
N SER A 72 -5.68 9.08 -2.82
CA SER A 72 -6.79 8.17 -2.48
C SER A 72 -7.10 8.15 -0.98
N ASN A 73 -6.08 7.99 -0.14
CA ASN A 73 -6.22 8.00 1.32
C ASN A 73 -6.76 9.35 1.84
N ASN A 74 -6.21 10.48 1.36
CA ASN A 74 -6.70 11.80 1.71
C ASN A 74 -8.16 12.01 1.26
N MET A 75 -8.49 11.53 0.06
CA MET A 75 -9.85 11.62 -0.48
C MET A 75 -10.84 10.89 0.44
N VAL A 76 -10.54 9.68 0.86
CA VAL A 76 -11.43 8.94 1.77
C VAL A 76 -11.60 9.66 3.10
N LEU A 77 -10.50 9.93 3.81
CA LEU A 77 -10.57 10.49 5.16
C LEU A 77 -11.27 11.85 5.17
N LYS A 78 -10.86 12.75 4.28
CA LYS A 78 -11.41 14.13 4.23
C LYS A 78 -12.84 14.16 3.71
N SER A 79 -13.15 13.40 2.64
CA SER A 79 -14.50 13.39 2.07
C SER A 79 -15.51 12.74 3.02
N VAL A 80 -15.15 11.65 3.73
CA VAL A 80 -16.02 11.02 4.72
C VAL A 80 -16.23 11.94 5.93
N ALA A 81 -15.15 12.51 6.49
CA ALA A 81 -15.23 13.45 7.60
C ALA A 81 -16.14 14.63 7.25
N TRP A 82 -16.04 15.18 6.04
CA TRP A 82 -16.89 16.27 5.59
C TRP A 82 -18.34 15.85 5.36
N SER A 83 -18.57 14.74 4.64
CA SER A 83 -19.91 14.25 4.31
C SER A 83 -20.73 13.88 5.55
N LEU A 84 -20.08 13.28 6.54
CA LEU A 84 -20.72 12.75 7.74
C LEU A 84 -20.59 13.64 9.00
N ARG A 85 -20.07 14.89 8.87
CA ARG A 85 -19.86 15.81 9.98
C ARG A 85 -21.09 16.05 10.87
N LYS A 86 -22.32 15.87 10.32
CA LYS A 86 -23.57 15.98 11.08
C LYS A 86 -23.91 14.70 11.87
N LYS A 87 -23.38 13.55 11.43
CA LYS A 87 -23.61 12.25 12.07
C LYS A 87 -22.58 12.02 13.20
N GLY A 88 -21.38 12.53 13.02
CA GLY A 88 -20.30 12.38 13.98
C GLY A 88 -18.97 12.87 13.43
N GLY A 89 -17.91 12.67 14.18
CA GLY A 89 -16.57 13.09 13.80
C GLY A 89 -15.48 12.14 14.27
N HIS A 90 -15.86 10.96 14.79
CA HIS A 90 -14.89 9.99 15.28
C HIS A 90 -14.41 9.03 14.18
N ILE A 91 -13.11 8.90 14.08
CA ILE A 91 -12.41 8.00 13.13
C ILE A 91 -11.54 7.03 13.94
N ILE A 92 -11.56 5.75 13.57
CA ILE A 92 -10.69 4.72 14.14
C ILE A 92 -9.63 4.34 13.10
N THR A 93 -8.37 4.32 13.50
CA THR A 93 -7.23 3.90 12.68
C THR A 93 -6.19 3.17 13.55
N THR A 94 -5.06 2.76 12.96
CA THR A 94 -3.99 2.08 13.70
C THR A 94 -2.73 2.93 13.83
N LYS A 95 -1.87 2.60 14.80
CA LYS A 95 -0.57 3.27 14.99
C LYS A 95 0.46 2.92 13.91
N ILE A 96 0.20 1.92 13.09
CA ILE A 96 1.13 1.40 12.08
C ILE A 96 0.80 1.82 10.65
N GLU A 97 -0.14 2.72 10.47
CA GLU A 97 -0.56 3.21 9.14
C GLU A 97 0.56 3.96 8.41
N HIS A 98 0.41 4.03 7.09
CA HIS A 98 1.27 4.90 6.27
C HIS A 98 1.07 6.38 6.65
N PRO A 99 2.10 7.24 6.55
CA PRO A 99 1.98 8.68 6.84
C PRO A 99 0.83 9.39 6.10
N ALA A 100 0.40 8.90 4.93
CA ALA A 100 -0.77 9.44 4.23
C ALA A 100 -2.10 9.26 4.99
N ILE A 101 -2.19 8.30 5.92
CA ILE A 101 -3.31 8.14 6.84
C ILE A 101 -3.03 8.91 8.14
N ILE A 102 -1.87 8.67 8.79
CA ILE A 102 -1.54 9.26 10.09
C ILE A 102 -1.57 10.80 10.04
N ASN A 103 -0.86 11.40 9.06
CA ASN A 103 -0.79 12.87 8.95
C ASN A 103 -2.14 13.47 8.54
N THR A 104 -2.94 12.75 7.72
CA THR A 104 -4.29 13.19 7.38
C THR A 104 -5.21 13.10 8.59
N ALA A 105 -5.08 12.08 9.43
CA ALA A 105 -5.82 11.96 10.68
C ALA A 105 -5.48 13.11 11.64
N HIS A 106 -4.21 13.44 11.84
CA HIS A 106 -3.80 14.59 12.64
C HIS A 106 -4.35 15.92 12.10
N PHE A 107 -4.29 16.14 10.78
CA PHE A 107 -4.92 17.31 10.15
C PHE A 107 -6.44 17.39 10.45
N LEU A 108 -7.14 16.27 10.42
CA LEU A 108 -8.57 16.23 10.74
C LEU A 108 -8.84 16.49 12.23
N MET A 109 -7.94 16.07 13.13
CA MET A 109 -8.02 16.38 14.56
C MET A 109 -7.91 17.89 14.81
N GLU A 110 -7.01 18.59 14.11
CA GLU A 110 -6.93 20.06 14.16
C GLU A 110 -8.24 20.71 13.68
N GLY A 111 -8.95 20.06 12.74
CA GLY A 111 -10.27 20.45 12.25
C GLY A 111 -11.45 20.07 13.15
N GLY A 112 -11.21 19.47 14.32
CA GLY A 112 -12.23 19.11 15.30
C GLY A 112 -12.78 17.68 15.17
N CYS A 113 -12.19 16.82 14.36
CA CYS A 113 -12.48 15.39 14.40
C CYS A 113 -11.79 14.72 15.59
N ASP A 114 -12.40 13.67 16.12
CA ASP A 114 -11.76 12.78 17.07
C ASP A 114 -11.14 11.58 16.34
N VAL A 115 -9.91 11.18 16.71
CA VAL A 115 -9.25 10.02 16.10
C VAL A 115 -8.70 9.10 17.18
N THR A 116 -9.08 7.82 17.12
CA THR A 116 -8.49 6.77 17.95
C THR A 116 -7.46 5.98 17.15
N PHE A 117 -6.20 6.00 17.60
CA PHE A 117 -5.11 5.20 17.04
C PHE A 117 -4.96 3.91 17.85
N LEU A 118 -5.44 2.80 17.30
CA LEU A 118 -5.41 1.49 17.94
C LEU A 118 -3.98 0.94 18.05
N PRO A 119 -3.66 0.24 19.15
CA PRO A 119 -2.41 -0.48 19.28
C PRO A 119 -2.42 -1.74 18.39
N VAL A 120 -1.24 -2.30 18.21
CA VAL A 120 -1.02 -3.60 17.57
C VAL A 120 -0.20 -4.49 18.51
N ASP A 121 -0.18 -5.79 18.24
CA ASP A 121 0.66 -6.73 18.95
C ASP A 121 2.14 -6.66 18.53
N THR A 122 2.99 -7.49 19.09
CA THR A 122 4.43 -7.55 18.79
C THR A 122 4.72 -8.05 17.36
N CYS A 123 3.73 -8.58 16.65
CA CYS A 123 3.79 -8.96 15.24
C CYS A 123 3.25 -7.87 14.31
N GLY A 124 2.77 -6.76 14.86
CA GLY A 124 2.13 -5.69 14.10
C GLY A 124 0.71 -6.06 13.62
N SER A 125 0.04 -6.99 14.28
CA SER A 125 -1.34 -7.38 13.99
C SER A 125 -2.31 -6.64 14.90
N LEU A 126 -3.42 -6.16 14.33
CA LEU A 126 -4.52 -5.54 15.06
C LEU A 126 -5.46 -6.61 15.60
N ASP A 127 -5.80 -6.55 16.90
CA ASP A 127 -6.88 -7.35 17.46
C ASP A 127 -8.23 -6.72 17.09
N PRO A 128 -9.13 -7.43 16.36
CA PRO A 128 -10.46 -6.92 16.04
C PRO A 128 -11.29 -6.50 17.25
N ASP A 129 -11.07 -7.06 18.43
CA ASP A 129 -11.75 -6.67 19.65
C ASP A 129 -11.36 -5.25 20.12
N GLU A 130 -10.15 -4.76 19.79
CA GLU A 130 -9.78 -3.36 20.05
C GLU A 130 -10.61 -2.39 19.18
N VAL A 131 -11.00 -2.79 17.96
CA VAL A 131 -11.92 -2.02 17.12
C VAL A 131 -13.29 -1.91 17.81
N LYS A 132 -13.82 -3.04 18.33
CA LYS A 132 -15.11 -3.06 19.05
C LYS A 132 -15.11 -2.14 20.27
N LYS A 133 -14.02 -2.19 21.05
CA LYS A 133 -13.88 -1.35 22.26
C LYS A 133 -13.80 0.14 21.94
N ALA A 134 -13.22 0.49 20.79
CA ALA A 134 -13.05 1.87 20.35
C ALA A 134 -14.31 2.47 19.68
N LEU A 135 -15.28 1.64 19.28
CA LEU A 135 -16.48 2.09 18.62
C LEU A 135 -17.34 2.98 19.51
N ARG A 136 -17.80 4.08 18.93
CA ARG A 136 -18.68 5.08 19.58
C ARG A 136 -19.91 5.35 18.70
N LYS A 137 -20.93 5.97 19.25
CA LYS A 137 -22.17 6.34 18.50
C LYS A 137 -21.87 7.35 17.38
N ASP A 138 -20.82 8.15 17.52
CA ASP A 138 -20.37 9.16 16.57
C ASP A 138 -19.21 8.68 15.69
N THR A 139 -18.87 7.39 15.71
CA THR A 139 -17.88 6.81 14.78
C THR A 139 -18.43 6.80 13.36
N ILE A 140 -17.68 7.37 12.42
CA ILE A 140 -18.06 7.51 11.02
C ILE A 140 -17.21 6.67 10.06
N LEU A 141 -15.96 6.38 10.45
CA LEU A 141 -14.99 5.66 9.62
C LEU A 141 -14.07 4.80 10.47
N ILE A 142 -13.83 3.59 10.00
CA ILE A 142 -12.70 2.76 10.40
C ILE A 142 -11.75 2.71 9.20
N THR A 143 -10.45 2.95 9.39
CA THR A 143 -9.42 2.86 8.34
C THR A 143 -8.26 2.04 8.85
N VAL A 144 -7.99 0.91 8.20
CA VAL A 144 -6.92 -0.04 8.54
C VAL A 144 -6.25 -0.51 7.26
N MET A 145 -4.94 -0.38 7.18
CA MET A 145 -4.18 -0.89 6.03
C MET A 145 -4.35 -2.40 5.87
N HIS A 146 -4.37 -2.89 4.63
CA HIS A 146 -4.51 -4.33 4.40
C HIS A 146 -3.23 -5.09 4.77
N ALA A 147 -2.06 -4.53 4.46
CA ALA A 147 -0.79 -5.10 4.86
C ALA A 147 0.24 -3.99 5.11
N ASN A 148 1.04 -4.17 6.15
CA ASN A 148 2.02 -3.16 6.53
C ASN A 148 3.19 -3.11 5.55
N ASN A 149 3.63 -1.92 5.17
CA ASN A 149 4.69 -1.66 4.19
C ASN A 149 6.11 -1.99 4.69
N GLU A 150 6.30 -2.12 6.00
CA GLU A 150 7.59 -2.47 6.60
C GLU A 150 7.64 -3.95 6.97
N THR A 151 6.73 -4.42 7.82
CA THR A 151 6.70 -5.80 8.32
C THR A 151 6.10 -6.80 7.34
N GLY A 152 5.25 -6.33 6.44
CA GLY A 152 4.44 -7.19 5.59
C GLY A 152 3.24 -7.83 6.28
N THR A 153 3.04 -7.65 7.59
CA THR A 153 1.92 -8.24 8.35
C THR A 153 0.59 -7.89 7.72
N ILE A 154 -0.24 -8.91 7.47
CA ILE A 154 -1.58 -8.78 6.89
C ILE A 154 -2.58 -8.61 8.03
N GLN A 155 -3.48 -7.64 7.91
CA GLN A 155 -4.47 -7.31 8.93
C GLN A 155 -5.77 -8.13 8.73
N PRO A 156 -6.51 -8.44 9.80
CA PRO A 156 -7.73 -9.25 9.78
C PRO A 156 -8.95 -8.43 9.29
N LEU A 157 -8.92 -8.01 8.01
CA LEU A 157 -9.94 -7.09 7.45
C LEU A 157 -11.34 -7.69 7.42
N ILE A 158 -11.48 -9.00 7.25
CA ILE A 158 -12.80 -9.66 7.16
C ILE A 158 -13.54 -9.53 8.50
N GLU A 159 -12.85 -9.78 9.60
CA GLU A 159 -13.38 -9.63 10.95
C GLU A 159 -13.72 -8.17 11.25
N ILE A 160 -12.83 -7.25 10.89
CA ILE A 160 -13.03 -5.80 11.07
C ILE A 160 -14.20 -5.30 10.22
N SER A 161 -14.34 -5.78 8.98
CA SER A 161 -15.45 -5.40 8.09
C SER A 161 -16.81 -5.85 8.64
N SER A 162 -16.86 -7.02 9.28
CA SER A 162 -18.07 -7.51 9.94
C SER A 162 -18.47 -6.59 11.09
N ILE A 163 -17.50 -6.20 11.93
CA ILE A 163 -17.72 -5.25 13.03
C ILE A 163 -18.20 -3.89 12.49
N ALA A 164 -17.56 -3.36 11.46
CA ALA A 164 -17.95 -2.09 10.85
C ALA A 164 -19.40 -2.12 10.32
N ARG A 165 -19.75 -3.20 9.63
CA ARG A 165 -21.09 -3.42 9.06
C ARG A 165 -22.16 -3.52 10.13
N GLU A 166 -21.94 -4.29 11.21
CA GLU A 166 -22.86 -4.43 12.34
C GLU A 166 -23.19 -3.09 13.00
N HIS A 167 -22.26 -2.14 12.98
CA HIS A 167 -22.42 -0.83 13.60
C HIS A 167 -22.78 0.28 12.60
N GLY A 168 -22.89 -0.04 11.31
CA GLY A 168 -23.22 0.94 10.24
C GLY A 168 -22.13 2.02 10.09
N VAL A 169 -20.87 1.65 10.30
CA VAL A 169 -19.68 2.50 10.15
C VAL A 169 -19.00 2.16 8.82
N LEU A 170 -18.52 3.17 8.09
CA LEU A 170 -17.80 2.97 6.85
C LEU A 170 -16.40 2.37 7.11
N PHE A 171 -15.97 1.50 6.20
CA PHE A 171 -14.67 0.83 6.32
C PHE A 171 -13.77 1.05 5.10
N HIS A 172 -12.60 1.62 5.34
CA HIS A 172 -11.55 1.85 4.36
C HIS A 172 -10.33 0.97 4.62
N THR A 173 -9.67 0.54 3.55
CA THR A 173 -8.36 -0.09 3.61
C THR A 173 -7.35 0.55 2.64
N ASP A 174 -6.16 0.88 3.15
CA ASP A 174 -5.01 1.17 2.29
C ASP A 174 -4.42 -0.17 1.82
N ALA A 175 -4.68 -0.51 0.55
CA ALA A 175 -4.21 -1.74 -0.07
C ALA A 175 -2.95 -1.53 -0.96
N ALA A 176 -2.24 -0.40 -0.81
CA ALA A 176 -1.08 -0.08 -1.63
C ALA A 176 0.00 -1.17 -1.62
N GLN A 177 0.14 -1.91 -0.52
CA GLN A 177 1.11 -2.99 -0.42
C GLN A 177 0.55 -4.37 -0.74
N SER A 178 -0.75 -4.57 -0.66
CA SER A 178 -1.39 -5.90 -0.84
C SER A 178 -1.82 -6.17 -2.28
N VAL A 179 -2.34 -5.16 -2.99
CA VAL A 179 -2.72 -5.31 -4.40
C VAL A 179 -1.56 -5.86 -5.22
N GLY A 180 -1.82 -6.90 -6.00
CA GLY A 180 -0.84 -7.58 -6.85
C GLY A 180 0.17 -8.47 -6.11
N LYS A 181 -0.01 -8.67 -4.80
CA LYS A 181 0.82 -9.58 -3.98
C LYS A 181 0.00 -10.63 -3.24
N ILE A 182 -1.26 -10.34 -2.95
CA ILE A 182 -2.27 -11.24 -2.38
C ILE A 182 -3.62 -10.91 -3.00
N GLU A 183 -4.63 -11.76 -2.77
CA GLU A 183 -5.99 -11.48 -3.21
C GLU A 183 -6.56 -10.23 -2.53
N THR A 184 -7.26 -9.40 -3.35
CA THR A 184 -7.82 -8.13 -2.90
C THR A 184 -9.22 -7.91 -3.47
N LYS A 185 -10.06 -8.98 -3.46
CA LYS A 185 -11.45 -8.87 -3.90
C LYS A 185 -12.24 -8.07 -2.87
N VAL A 186 -12.74 -6.91 -3.27
CA VAL A 186 -13.40 -5.96 -2.35
C VAL A 186 -14.64 -6.52 -1.69
N ARG A 187 -15.36 -7.42 -2.38
CA ARG A 187 -16.57 -8.07 -1.82
C ARG A 187 -16.20 -9.05 -0.72
N ASP A 188 -15.10 -9.78 -0.88
CA ASP A 188 -14.60 -10.75 0.12
C ASP A 188 -14.02 -10.03 1.34
N LEU A 189 -13.31 -8.92 1.11
CA LEU A 189 -12.79 -8.06 2.18
C LEU A 189 -13.89 -7.28 2.91
N GLY A 190 -15.05 -7.05 2.26
CA GLY A 190 -16.18 -6.35 2.84
C GLY A 190 -15.96 -4.87 3.08
N VAL A 191 -15.04 -4.24 2.35
CA VAL A 191 -14.69 -2.82 2.51
C VAL A 191 -15.61 -1.90 1.70
N ASP A 192 -15.75 -0.65 2.16
CA ASP A 192 -16.46 0.42 1.44
C ASP A 192 -15.51 1.23 0.55
N PHE A 193 -14.23 1.26 0.90
CA PHE A 193 -13.17 1.94 0.16
C PHE A 193 -11.91 1.10 0.13
N LEU A 194 -11.20 1.13 -1.00
CA LEU A 194 -9.88 0.50 -1.13
C LEU A 194 -8.95 1.37 -1.97
N THR A 195 -7.79 1.68 -1.40
CA THR A 195 -6.74 2.50 -2.05
C THR A 195 -5.75 1.63 -2.83
N ILE A 196 -5.45 2.04 -4.08
CA ILE A 196 -4.40 1.46 -4.94
C ILE A 196 -3.33 2.50 -5.23
N ALA A 197 -2.04 2.09 -5.16
CA ALA A 197 -0.89 2.88 -5.59
C ALA A 197 -0.19 2.20 -6.78
N GLY A 198 -0.25 2.82 -7.96
CA GLY A 198 0.23 2.20 -9.20
C GLY A 198 1.71 1.80 -9.17
N HIS A 199 2.57 2.64 -8.61
CA HIS A 199 4.01 2.38 -8.56
C HIS A 199 4.44 1.23 -7.64
N LYS A 200 3.51 0.59 -6.95
CA LYS A 200 3.75 -0.62 -6.15
C LYS A 200 3.44 -1.91 -6.91
N ILE A 201 2.83 -1.78 -8.10
CA ILE A 201 2.34 -2.89 -8.93
C ILE A 201 2.84 -2.81 -10.36
N TYR A 202 4.04 -2.27 -10.56
CA TYR A 202 4.69 -2.15 -11.89
C TYR A 202 3.98 -1.22 -12.87
N ALA A 203 3.11 -0.32 -12.37
CA ALA A 203 2.57 0.82 -13.10
C ALA A 203 3.43 2.09 -12.86
N PRO A 204 3.21 3.18 -13.59
CA PRO A 204 3.94 4.42 -13.38
C PRO A 204 3.74 5.03 -11.99
N LYS A 205 4.69 5.87 -11.55
CA LYS A 205 4.47 6.85 -10.49
C LYS A 205 3.47 7.91 -10.97
N GLY A 206 2.74 8.52 -10.05
CA GLY A 206 1.77 9.59 -10.40
C GLY A 206 0.39 9.07 -10.82
N VAL A 207 0.09 7.79 -10.57
CA VAL A 207 -1.24 7.20 -10.77
C VAL A 207 -1.60 6.25 -9.64
N GLY A 208 -2.87 6.24 -9.30
CA GLY A 208 -3.52 5.32 -8.39
C GLY A 208 -5.01 5.19 -8.71
N ALA A 209 -5.70 4.45 -7.89
CA ALA A 209 -7.15 4.35 -7.96
C ALA A 209 -7.75 4.20 -6.56
N LEU A 210 -8.97 4.65 -6.43
CA LEU A 210 -9.80 4.47 -5.25
C LEU A 210 -11.05 3.68 -5.66
N TYR A 211 -11.28 2.56 -5.00
CA TYR A 211 -12.58 1.89 -5.02
C TYR A 211 -13.51 2.56 -4.03
N ILE A 212 -14.72 2.86 -4.45
CA ILE A 212 -15.83 3.37 -3.62
C ILE A 212 -17.04 2.50 -3.86
N ARG A 213 -17.51 1.79 -2.84
CA ARG A 213 -18.68 0.89 -2.94
C ARG A 213 -19.92 1.64 -3.41
N ASN A 214 -20.64 1.06 -4.35
CA ASN A 214 -21.92 1.59 -4.84
C ASN A 214 -22.88 1.93 -3.68
N GLY A 215 -23.46 3.11 -3.74
CA GLY A 215 -24.37 3.64 -2.72
C GLY A 215 -23.71 4.41 -1.57
N VAL A 216 -22.40 4.34 -1.42
CA VAL A 216 -21.65 5.19 -0.49
C VAL A 216 -21.55 6.61 -1.08
N LYS A 217 -22.00 7.59 -0.31
CA LYS A 217 -21.98 9.00 -0.71
C LYS A 217 -20.85 9.73 0.00
N VAL A 218 -19.99 10.34 -0.79
CA VAL A 218 -18.89 11.19 -0.32
C VAL A 218 -18.85 12.50 -1.10
N GLU A 219 -18.37 13.55 -0.47
CA GLU A 219 -18.16 14.83 -1.13
C GLU A 219 -16.93 14.78 -2.04
N PRO A 220 -16.92 15.54 -3.15
CA PRO A 220 -15.76 15.68 -4.01
C PRO A 220 -14.54 16.16 -3.23
N PHE A 221 -13.39 15.52 -3.45
CA PHE A 221 -12.13 15.97 -2.85
C PHE A 221 -11.47 17.09 -3.64
N ILE A 222 -11.51 17.01 -4.97
CA ILE A 222 -11.00 18.04 -5.88
C ILE A 222 -12.18 18.57 -6.70
N HIS A 223 -12.48 19.86 -6.55
CA HIS A 223 -13.58 20.53 -7.23
C HIS A 223 -13.16 21.08 -8.59
N GLY A 224 -14.04 21.03 -9.61
CA GLY A 224 -13.76 21.52 -10.95
C GLY A 224 -14.75 21.04 -12.00
N GLY A 225 -14.28 20.52 -13.13
CA GLY A 225 -15.09 20.19 -14.31
C GLY A 225 -15.92 18.90 -14.26
N GLY A 226 -15.99 18.22 -13.11
CA GLY A 226 -16.89 17.07 -12.93
C GLY A 226 -16.38 15.74 -13.48
N GLN A 227 -15.08 15.62 -13.81
CA GLN A 227 -14.47 14.35 -14.20
C GLN A 227 -14.55 13.33 -13.06
N GLU A 228 -14.27 12.06 -13.37
CA GLU A 228 -14.36 10.95 -12.41
C GLU A 228 -15.71 10.95 -11.66
N MET A 229 -16.79 11.00 -12.40
CA MET A 229 -18.17 11.00 -11.87
C MET A 229 -18.46 12.16 -10.90
N GLY A 230 -17.75 13.27 -11.04
CA GLY A 230 -17.87 14.45 -10.18
C GLY A 230 -17.09 14.38 -8.86
N LEU A 231 -16.42 13.27 -8.59
CA LEU A 231 -15.72 13.05 -7.32
C LEU A 231 -14.26 13.52 -7.33
N ARG A 232 -13.64 13.55 -8.51
CA ARG A 232 -12.26 14.02 -8.66
C ARG A 232 -12.07 14.74 -9.98
N SER A 233 -12.14 16.05 -9.94
CA SER A 233 -12.03 16.91 -11.12
C SER A 233 -10.59 17.06 -11.62
N GLY A 234 -10.46 17.45 -12.89
CA GLY A 234 -9.22 17.62 -13.64
C GLY A 234 -9.17 16.66 -14.82
N THR A 235 -8.64 17.11 -15.94
CA THR A 235 -8.51 16.29 -17.16
C THR A 235 -7.85 14.96 -16.84
N GLU A 236 -8.47 13.88 -17.25
CA GLU A 236 -8.03 12.53 -16.95
C GLU A 236 -6.68 12.23 -17.62
N ASN A 237 -5.76 11.67 -16.86
CA ASN A 237 -4.44 11.27 -17.36
C ASN A 237 -4.53 9.91 -18.06
N VAL A 238 -4.95 9.92 -19.35
CA VAL A 238 -5.16 8.71 -20.14
C VAL A 238 -3.93 7.83 -20.16
N ILE A 239 -2.74 8.42 -20.33
CA ILE A 239 -1.46 7.72 -20.42
C ILE A 239 -1.23 6.85 -19.18
N LEU A 240 -1.29 7.48 -18.00
CA LEU A 240 -0.99 6.80 -16.74
C LEU A 240 -2.11 5.84 -16.33
N ASN A 241 -3.36 6.20 -16.63
CA ASN A 241 -4.52 5.35 -16.32
C ASN A 241 -4.51 4.06 -17.14
N VAL A 242 -4.14 4.13 -18.43
CA VAL A 242 -3.91 2.95 -19.28
C VAL A 242 -2.79 2.07 -18.72
N GLY A 243 -1.70 2.69 -18.25
CA GLY A 243 -0.61 1.97 -17.59
C GLY A 243 -1.09 1.24 -16.33
N LEU A 244 -1.89 1.89 -15.49
CA LEU A 244 -2.46 1.27 -14.29
C LEU A 244 -3.40 0.11 -14.65
N GLY A 245 -4.28 0.30 -15.63
CA GLY A 245 -5.18 -0.75 -16.11
C GLY A 245 -4.43 -1.99 -16.62
N LYS A 246 -3.36 -1.78 -17.43
CA LYS A 246 -2.53 -2.89 -17.92
C LYS A 246 -1.78 -3.61 -16.80
N ALA A 247 -1.28 -2.89 -15.80
CA ALA A 247 -0.66 -3.51 -14.63
C ALA A 247 -1.65 -4.40 -13.86
N CYS A 248 -2.91 -3.96 -13.70
CA CYS A 248 -3.97 -4.77 -13.08
C CYS A 248 -4.34 -6.01 -13.91
N GLU A 249 -4.30 -5.91 -15.24
CA GLU A 249 -4.48 -7.08 -16.12
C GLU A 249 -3.37 -8.12 -15.90
N LEU A 250 -2.10 -7.69 -15.86
CA LEU A 250 -0.97 -8.58 -15.60
C LEU A 250 -1.03 -9.25 -14.21
N ILE A 251 -1.61 -8.57 -13.21
CA ILE A 251 -1.84 -9.18 -11.90
C ILE A 251 -2.84 -10.32 -12.00
N MET A 252 -3.97 -10.15 -12.70
CA MET A 252 -4.96 -11.21 -12.84
C MET A 252 -4.39 -12.46 -13.51
N ASP A 253 -3.48 -12.28 -14.45
CA ASP A 253 -2.87 -13.39 -15.21
C ASP A 253 -1.82 -14.17 -14.40
N ASN A 254 -1.15 -13.52 -13.40
CA ASN A 254 0.06 -14.07 -12.79
C ASN A 254 0.04 -14.11 -11.25
N LEU A 255 -1.03 -13.69 -10.58
CA LEU A 255 -1.04 -13.46 -9.13
C LEU A 255 -0.55 -14.66 -8.31
N TYR A 256 -1.08 -15.83 -8.57
CA TYR A 256 -0.77 -17.03 -7.77
C TYR A 256 0.65 -17.54 -8.00
N ASP A 257 1.13 -17.50 -9.24
CA ASP A 257 2.51 -17.87 -9.58
C ASP A 257 3.50 -16.89 -8.94
N ASP A 258 3.22 -15.58 -9.05
CA ASP A 258 4.01 -14.54 -8.39
C ASP A 258 4.01 -14.73 -6.85
N MET A 259 2.86 -15.01 -6.25
CA MET A 259 2.75 -15.24 -4.80
C MET A 259 3.64 -16.40 -4.34
N SER A 260 3.58 -17.54 -5.03
CA SER A 260 4.40 -18.72 -4.70
C SER A 260 5.88 -18.42 -4.84
N ARG A 261 6.28 -17.93 -6.01
CA ARG A 261 7.66 -17.64 -6.33
C ARG A 261 8.28 -16.58 -5.41
N LEU A 262 7.55 -15.49 -5.13
CA LEU A 262 8.07 -14.44 -4.24
C LEU A 262 8.21 -14.93 -2.80
N ARG A 263 7.31 -15.81 -2.34
CA ARG A 263 7.42 -16.46 -1.04
C ARG A 263 8.66 -17.33 -0.96
N GLU A 264 8.92 -18.15 -1.97
CA GLU A 264 10.10 -19.02 -2.04
C GLU A 264 11.40 -18.20 -1.99
N LEU A 265 11.49 -17.12 -2.76
CA LEU A 265 12.66 -16.22 -2.76
C LEU A 265 12.86 -15.53 -1.41
N ARG A 266 11.78 -15.03 -0.80
CA ARG A 266 11.81 -14.40 0.53
C ARG A 266 12.26 -15.39 1.60
N ASP A 267 11.70 -16.59 1.61
CA ASP A 267 11.98 -17.61 2.61
C ASP A 267 13.40 -18.18 2.45
N SER A 268 13.87 -18.33 1.22
CA SER A 268 15.27 -18.67 0.92
C SER A 268 16.23 -17.63 1.49
N LEU A 269 15.95 -16.33 1.23
CA LEU A 269 16.75 -15.22 1.77
C LEU A 269 16.80 -15.25 3.30
N TYR A 270 15.65 -15.42 3.94
CA TYR A 270 15.56 -15.47 5.40
C TYR A 270 16.31 -16.66 5.99
N ASN A 271 16.14 -17.85 5.43
CA ASN A 271 16.75 -19.06 5.92
C ASN A 271 18.28 -19.01 5.82
N GLN A 272 18.84 -18.46 4.72
CA GLN A 272 20.27 -18.27 4.55
C GLN A 272 20.83 -17.30 5.61
N ILE A 273 20.19 -16.13 5.80
CA ILE A 273 20.63 -15.14 6.78
C ILE A 273 20.55 -15.73 8.20
N ARG A 274 19.43 -16.38 8.55
CA ARG A 274 19.21 -16.95 9.89
C ARG A 274 20.18 -18.08 10.22
N SER A 275 20.55 -18.89 9.25
CA SER A 275 21.53 -19.97 9.42
C SER A 275 22.88 -19.44 9.88
N ASP A 276 23.33 -18.34 9.30
CA ASP A 276 24.62 -17.71 9.56
C ASP A 276 24.60 -16.69 10.70
N ILE A 277 23.43 -16.09 10.98
CA ILE A 277 23.20 -15.09 12.03
C ILE A 277 22.02 -15.53 12.89
N PRO A 278 22.19 -16.51 13.80
CA PRO A 278 21.06 -17.07 14.59
C PRO A 278 20.35 -16.07 15.50
N LYS A 279 20.98 -14.92 15.80
CA LYS A 279 20.40 -13.84 16.62
C LYS A 279 19.59 -12.83 15.84
N VAL A 280 19.46 -12.99 14.52
CA VAL A 280 18.58 -12.11 13.72
C VAL A 280 17.13 -12.23 14.17
N VAL A 281 16.46 -11.10 14.30
CA VAL A 281 15.04 -11.03 14.72
C VAL A 281 14.17 -10.74 13.50
N LEU A 282 13.16 -11.57 13.28
CA LEU A 282 12.13 -11.34 12.28
C LEU A 282 11.08 -10.39 12.86
N ASN A 283 10.91 -9.23 12.23
CA ASN A 283 9.83 -8.29 12.54
C ASN A 283 8.59 -8.60 11.70
N GLY A 284 7.42 -8.60 12.34
CA GLY A 284 6.16 -8.92 11.70
C GLY A 284 5.70 -10.35 11.95
N HIS A 285 4.48 -10.66 11.46
CA HIS A 285 3.87 -11.97 11.69
C HIS A 285 4.63 -13.07 10.89
N PRO A 286 4.95 -14.21 11.48
CA PRO A 286 5.74 -15.25 10.82
C PRO A 286 5.01 -15.90 9.64
N GLU A 287 3.69 -16.01 9.68
CA GLU A 287 2.84 -16.68 8.68
C GLU A 287 1.96 -15.70 7.91
N TYR A 288 1.15 -14.89 8.61
CA TYR A 288 0.21 -13.93 8.00
C TYR A 288 0.95 -12.68 7.53
N ARG A 289 1.71 -12.82 6.43
CA ARG A 289 2.53 -11.75 5.87
C ARG A 289 2.58 -11.81 4.35
N LEU A 290 2.88 -10.67 3.74
CA LEU A 290 3.07 -10.55 2.29
C LEU A 290 4.15 -11.51 1.79
N PRO A 291 3.98 -12.12 0.61
CA PRO A 291 4.91 -13.10 0.08
C PRO A 291 6.30 -12.53 -0.25
N ASN A 292 6.39 -11.22 -0.46
CA ASN A 292 7.60 -10.56 -0.94
C ASN A 292 8.39 -9.79 0.12
N THR A 293 7.87 -9.65 1.36
CA THR A 293 8.42 -8.73 2.37
C THR A 293 9.13 -9.46 3.48
N LEU A 294 10.36 -9.08 3.74
CA LEU A 294 11.18 -9.57 4.84
C LEU A 294 11.75 -8.35 5.61
N TYR A 295 11.46 -8.27 6.92
CA TYR A 295 11.93 -7.22 7.78
C TYR A 295 12.71 -7.81 8.93
N LEU A 296 14.03 -7.58 8.94
CA LEU A 296 14.98 -8.21 9.87
C LEU A 296 15.66 -7.17 10.72
N SER A 297 15.75 -7.42 12.04
CA SER A 297 16.58 -6.62 12.94
C SER A 297 17.85 -7.37 13.33
N PHE A 298 18.97 -6.67 13.30
CA PHE A 298 20.27 -7.12 13.79
C PHE A 298 20.52 -6.41 15.15
N PRO A 299 20.28 -7.08 16.29
CA PRO A 299 20.30 -6.45 17.62
C PRO A 299 21.65 -5.80 17.92
N ARG A 300 21.60 -4.62 18.55
CA ARG A 300 22.77 -3.78 18.92
C ARG A 300 23.60 -3.26 17.75
N MET A 301 23.02 -3.25 16.54
CA MET A 301 23.59 -2.65 15.34
C MET A 301 22.72 -1.50 14.86
N ILE A 302 23.25 -0.73 13.92
CA ILE A 302 22.53 0.33 13.20
C ILE A 302 22.40 -0.11 11.74
N GLY A 303 21.17 -0.25 11.24
CA GLY A 303 20.90 -0.74 9.88
C GLY A 303 21.58 0.09 8.79
N GLU A 304 21.56 1.42 8.91
CA GLU A 304 22.24 2.31 7.97
C GLU A 304 23.77 2.07 7.90
N GLU A 305 24.38 1.74 9.02
CA GLU A 305 25.81 1.45 9.04
C GLU A 305 26.12 0.12 8.38
N ILE A 306 25.28 -0.91 8.59
CA ILE A 306 25.41 -2.19 7.87
C ILE A 306 25.35 -1.94 6.37
N LEU A 307 24.39 -1.13 5.91
CA LEU A 307 24.20 -0.86 4.48
C LEU A 307 25.31 -0.02 3.86
N LYS A 308 26.04 0.79 4.62
CA LYS A 308 27.22 1.51 4.12
C LYS A 308 28.35 0.59 3.67
N GLU A 309 28.45 -0.62 4.26
CA GLU A 309 29.46 -1.63 3.89
C GLU A 309 29.11 -2.40 2.61
N ILE A 310 27.85 -2.33 2.16
CA ILE A 310 27.32 -3.10 1.02
C ILE A 310 26.53 -2.20 0.03
N PRO A 311 27.17 -1.18 -0.55
CA PRO A 311 26.51 -0.18 -1.40
C PRO A 311 25.88 -0.77 -2.68
N GLU A 312 26.26 -1.99 -3.06
CA GLU A 312 25.67 -2.72 -4.16
C GLU A 312 24.27 -3.30 -3.87
N LEU A 313 23.82 -3.31 -2.60
CA LEU A 313 22.51 -3.81 -2.17
C LEU A 313 21.54 -2.64 -1.91
N CYS A 314 20.51 -2.52 -2.75
CA CYS A 314 19.46 -1.51 -2.62
C CYS A 314 18.30 -2.06 -1.78
N VAL A 315 18.21 -1.61 -0.53
CA VAL A 315 17.16 -1.98 0.46
C VAL A 315 16.84 -0.76 1.32
N SER A 316 15.83 -0.84 2.16
CA SER A 316 15.46 0.24 3.09
C SER A 316 15.80 -0.13 4.54
N THR A 317 16.12 0.88 5.35
CA THR A 317 16.21 0.73 6.80
C THR A 317 14.86 0.97 7.46
N GLY A 318 14.68 0.48 8.70
CA GLY A 318 13.53 0.77 9.55
C GLY A 318 13.61 2.11 10.28
N SER A 319 14.58 2.93 9.92
CA SER A 319 14.79 4.26 10.47
C SER A 319 14.50 5.31 9.40
N ALA A 320 13.73 6.33 9.75
CA ALA A 320 13.51 7.49 8.89
C ALA A 320 14.63 8.51 9.14
N CYS A 321 15.41 8.81 8.10
CA CYS A 321 16.29 9.98 8.11
C CYS A 321 15.44 11.25 8.02
N HIS A 322 15.09 11.85 9.18
CA HIS A 322 14.62 13.22 9.26
C HIS A 322 15.63 13.97 10.13
N ASP A 323 16.23 15.02 9.57
CA ASP A 323 17.09 15.97 10.26
C ASP A 323 18.28 15.37 11.07
N GLN A 324 19.13 14.56 10.44
CA GLN A 324 20.39 14.02 11.00
C GLN A 324 20.25 13.14 12.27
N SER A 325 19.03 12.82 12.72
CA SER A 325 18.81 11.84 13.79
C SER A 325 18.18 10.57 13.25
N VAL A 326 18.87 9.44 13.45
CA VAL A 326 18.31 8.11 13.17
C VAL A 326 17.29 7.81 14.24
N LYS A 327 15.98 7.72 13.87
CA LYS A 327 14.90 7.39 14.80
C LYS A 327 14.32 6.02 14.48
N LEU A 328 13.89 5.31 15.51
CA LEU A 328 13.15 4.07 15.37
C LEU A 328 11.90 4.30 14.51
N SER A 329 11.59 3.37 13.61
CA SER A 329 10.34 3.40 12.87
C SER A 329 9.14 3.44 13.81
N HIS A 330 8.14 4.28 13.52
CA HIS A 330 6.90 4.33 14.28
C HIS A 330 6.15 2.99 14.30
N VAL A 331 6.35 2.15 13.27
CA VAL A 331 5.79 0.79 13.20
C VAL A 331 6.45 -0.09 14.26
N LEU A 332 7.78 -0.12 14.32
CA LEU A 332 8.51 -0.90 15.34
C LEU A 332 8.24 -0.38 16.76
N GLU A 333 8.12 0.93 16.92
CA GLU A 333 7.74 1.54 18.19
C GLU A 333 6.32 1.11 18.62
N ALA A 334 5.35 1.16 17.70
CA ALA A 334 3.97 0.70 17.95
C ALA A 334 3.88 -0.79 18.30
N MET A 335 4.78 -1.62 17.76
CA MET A 335 4.92 -3.04 18.09
C MET A 335 5.64 -3.30 19.41
N GLY A 336 6.13 -2.26 20.11
CA GLY A 336 6.89 -2.39 21.36
C GLY A 336 8.29 -2.97 21.19
N ILE A 337 8.87 -2.90 19.98
CA ILE A 337 10.24 -3.35 19.72
C ILE A 337 11.22 -2.36 20.38
N LYS A 338 12.12 -2.90 21.20
CA LYS A 338 13.13 -2.08 21.88
C LYS A 338 14.08 -1.42 20.88
N GLU A 339 14.52 -0.21 21.18
CA GLU A 339 15.42 0.57 20.33
C GLU A 339 16.72 -0.21 19.99
N GLU A 340 17.32 -0.90 20.97
CA GLU A 340 18.51 -1.72 20.80
C GLU A 340 18.37 -2.86 19.77
N VAL A 341 17.11 -3.24 19.44
CA VAL A 341 16.78 -4.24 18.42
C VAL A 341 16.38 -3.55 17.12
N GLY A 342 15.46 -2.58 17.23
CA GLY A 342 14.84 -1.94 16.07
C GLY A 342 15.78 -1.03 15.26
N MET A 343 16.80 -0.45 15.87
CA MET A 343 17.80 0.38 15.16
C MET A 343 18.60 -0.42 14.13
N GLY A 344 18.76 -1.72 14.34
CA GLY A 344 19.39 -2.64 13.37
C GLY A 344 18.44 -3.17 12.31
N ALA A 345 17.24 -2.60 12.14
CA ALA A 345 16.24 -3.11 11.22
C ALA A 345 16.56 -2.78 9.76
N ILE A 346 16.46 -3.80 8.89
CA ILE A 346 16.61 -3.70 7.43
C ILE A 346 15.41 -4.40 6.79
N ARG A 347 14.72 -3.67 5.91
CA ARG A 347 13.63 -4.21 5.10
C ARG A 347 14.15 -4.64 3.75
N LEU A 348 13.93 -5.91 3.41
CA LEU A 348 14.19 -6.49 2.12
C LEU A 348 12.85 -6.86 1.47
N SER A 349 12.65 -6.48 0.23
CA SER A 349 11.46 -6.84 -0.51
C SER A 349 11.81 -7.26 -1.92
N VAL A 350 11.50 -8.53 -2.24
CA VAL A 350 11.71 -9.12 -3.56
C VAL A 350 10.60 -8.71 -4.53
N GLY A 351 10.87 -8.77 -5.83
CA GLY A 351 9.91 -8.43 -6.87
C GLY A 351 9.92 -9.41 -8.03
N ARG A 352 9.06 -9.18 -9.03
CA ARG A 352 8.97 -10.03 -10.22
C ARG A 352 10.31 -10.23 -10.95
N PRO A 353 11.19 -9.22 -11.10
CA PRO A 353 12.48 -9.44 -11.75
C PRO A 353 13.53 -10.13 -10.87
N THR A 354 13.31 -10.22 -9.54
CA THR A 354 14.32 -10.79 -8.64
C THR A 354 14.64 -12.25 -8.96
N THR A 355 15.92 -12.58 -9.03
CA THR A 355 16.43 -13.93 -9.31
C THR A 355 16.94 -14.62 -8.04
N GLU A 356 17.02 -15.94 -8.05
CA GLU A 356 17.65 -16.72 -6.98
C GLU A 356 19.12 -16.36 -6.77
N ALA A 357 19.85 -16.07 -7.85
CA ALA A 357 21.25 -15.64 -7.77
C ALA A 357 21.40 -14.32 -7.04
N GLU A 358 20.49 -13.35 -7.25
CA GLU A 358 20.46 -12.09 -6.52
C GLU A 358 20.14 -12.30 -5.03
N VAL A 359 19.19 -13.18 -4.72
CA VAL A 359 18.83 -13.54 -3.34
C VAL A 359 20.01 -14.16 -2.60
N ASN A 360 20.70 -15.13 -3.22
CA ASN A 360 21.87 -15.80 -2.65
C ASN A 360 23.02 -14.80 -2.42
N HIS A 361 23.27 -13.94 -3.38
CA HIS A 361 24.33 -12.91 -3.25
C HIS A 361 23.97 -11.87 -2.18
N ALA A 362 22.72 -11.40 -2.12
CA ALA A 362 22.26 -10.48 -1.09
C ALA A 362 22.40 -11.06 0.33
N ALA A 363 22.07 -12.35 0.51
CA ALA A 363 22.28 -13.04 1.79
C ALA A 363 23.76 -13.05 2.19
N GLN A 364 24.67 -13.42 1.26
CA GLN A 364 26.12 -13.44 1.51
C GLN A 364 26.66 -12.06 1.89
N LEU A 365 26.24 -10.99 1.18
CA LEU A 365 26.63 -9.62 1.46
C LEU A 365 26.22 -9.20 2.87
N LEU A 366 24.95 -9.40 3.24
CA LEU A 366 24.43 -9.07 4.57
C LEU A 366 25.13 -9.86 5.67
N VAL A 367 25.32 -11.18 5.49
CA VAL A 367 26.00 -12.04 6.46
C VAL A 367 27.44 -11.55 6.69
N ARG A 368 28.16 -11.23 5.62
CA ARG A 368 29.53 -10.71 5.71
C ARG A 368 29.54 -9.38 6.50
N ALA A 369 28.75 -8.40 6.08
CA ALA A 369 28.70 -7.07 6.71
C ALA A 369 28.33 -7.11 8.20
N VAL A 370 27.48 -8.06 8.61
CA VAL A 370 27.10 -8.24 10.01
C VAL A 370 28.16 -8.99 10.83
N LYS A 371 28.88 -9.97 10.24
CA LYS A 371 29.91 -10.74 10.95
C LYS A 371 31.23 -9.97 11.12
N GLU A 372 31.51 -9.00 10.26
CA GLU A 372 32.71 -8.15 10.31
C GLU A 372 32.59 -7.00 11.32
N ARG A 373 31.44 -6.84 11.98
CA ARG A 373 31.15 -5.85 13.05
C ARG A 373 31.03 -6.53 14.42
#